data_105f63c1c236683267f2995898bf0cae
#
_entry.id   105f63c1c236683267f2995898bf0cae
#
_cell.length_a   1.000
_cell.length_b   1.000
_cell.length_c   1.000
_cell.angle_alpha   90.00
_cell.angle_beta   90.00
_cell.angle_gamma   90.00
#
_symmetry.space_group_name_H-M   'P 1'
#
loop_
_entity.id
_entity.type
_entity.pdbx_description
1 polymer ?
#
loop_
_entity_poly.entity_id
_entity_poly.type
_entity_poly.pdbx_seq_one_letter_code
_entity_poly.pdbx_strand_id
1 'polypeptide(L)'
;MTNMIELRQVSKSYGQGDAEVHALHKASLAAIEGEMVAVMGPSGSGKSTLLTIAGTLEEPTTGEVLIAGQSVKDMSKAKKAQLRRRTIGYVFQDFNLLPGLTAAENVSLPLELDGTSARRARVVALKALDGLGLGNRAGHYPDQLSGGERQRVAIARAMVGERKIVLADEPSGALDSVNSEAIMRLLHSACKDTGMTAMVVTHDAQLASWADRVIFIRDGRITDQTTPLAGPESLLVKAASTNPELDR
;
A
#
# COMPACT_ATOMS: atom_id res chain seq x y z
N MET A 1 15.88 -1.74 -15.12
CA MET A 1 14.99 -1.94 -13.95
C MET A 1 13.56 -1.86 -14.45
N THR A 2 12.69 -2.75 -14.02
CA THR A 2 11.30 -2.83 -14.50
C THR A 2 10.40 -1.96 -13.61
N ASN A 3 9.57 -1.10 -14.22
CA ASN A 3 8.53 -0.39 -13.48
C ASN A 3 7.44 -1.40 -13.07
N MET A 4 7.28 -1.59 -11.77
CA MET A 4 6.24 -2.47 -11.22
C MET A 4 4.91 -1.75 -11.09
N ILE A 5 4.94 -0.46 -10.79
CA ILE A 5 3.79 0.45 -10.79
C ILE A 5 4.18 1.64 -11.63
N GLU A 6 3.33 2.05 -12.56
CA GLU A 6 3.54 3.29 -13.31
C GLU A 6 2.20 3.98 -13.56
N LEU A 7 2.10 5.23 -13.14
CA LEU A 7 0.98 6.12 -13.41
C LEU A 7 1.44 7.18 -14.40
N ARG A 8 0.71 7.33 -15.51
CA ARG A 8 1.00 8.31 -16.57
C ARG A 8 -0.13 9.31 -16.69
N GLN A 9 0.10 10.55 -16.26
CA GLN A 9 -0.85 11.66 -16.35
C GLN A 9 -2.24 11.30 -15.81
N VAL A 10 -2.29 10.57 -14.69
CA VAL A 10 -3.51 10.08 -14.09
C VAL A 10 -4.27 11.23 -13.42
N SER A 11 -5.53 11.41 -13.80
CA SER A 11 -6.47 12.29 -13.12
C SER A 11 -7.68 11.50 -12.63
N LYS A 12 -8.26 11.95 -11.52
CA LYS A 12 -9.48 11.38 -10.95
C LYS A 12 -10.38 12.48 -10.45
N SER A 13 -11.62 12.46 -10.94
CA SER A 13 -12.71 13.31 -10.46
C SER A 13 -13.84 12.43 -9.92
N TYR A 14 -14.52 12.94 -8.90
CA TYR A 14 -15.75 12.38 -8.32
C TYR A 14 -16.87 13.40 -8.42
N GLY A 15 -18.11 12.94 -8.54
CA GLY A 15 -19.27 13.79 -8.71
C GLY A 15 -19.45 14.31 -10.16
N GLN A 16 -20.36 15.25 -10.34
CA GLN A 16 -20.68 15.91 -11.62
C GLN A 16 -21.12 17.35 -11.37
N GLY A 17 -20.86 18.25 -12.33
CA GLY A 17 -21.25 19.65 -12.27
C GLY A 17 -20.58 20.38 -11.09
N ASP A 18 -21.35 21.23 -10.39
CA ASP A 18 -20.82 22.06 -9.29
C ASP A 18 -20.33 21.26 -8.08
N ALA A 19 -20.66 19.97 -8.00
CA ALA A 19 -20.20 19.05 -6.93
C ALA A 19 -19.00 18.20 -7.37
N GLU A 20 -18.35 18.51 -8.49
CA GLU A 20 -17.18 17.77 -8.95
C GLU A 20 -15.97 18.05 -8.08
N VAL A 21 -15.38 16.99 -7.50
CA VAL A 21 -14.15 17.05 -6.72
C VAL A 21 -13.02 16.37 -7.49
N HIS A 22 -11.99 17.14 -7.77
CA HIS A 22 -10.79 16.62 -8.44
C HIS A 22 -9.81 16.06 -7.41
N ALA A 23 -9.81 14.74 -7.23
CA ALA A 23 -8.94 14.08 -6.26
C ALA A 23 -7.50 13.89 -6.75
N LEU A 24 -7.29 13.77 -8.07
CA LEU A 24 -5.96 13.72 -8.69
C LEU A 24 -5.92 14.55 -9.97
N HIS A 25 -4.79 15.22 -10.20
CA HIS A 25 -4.52 16.07 -11.36
C HIS A 25 -3.22 15.63 -12.06
N LYS A 26 -3.34 14.92 -13.17
CA LYS A 26 -2.20 14.52 -14.03
C LYS A 26 -1.02 13.95 -13.24
N ALA A 27 -1.32 13.17 -12.19
CA ALA A 27 -0.30 12.54 -11.37
C ALA A 27 0.51 11.54 -12.22
N SER A 28 1.83 11.67 -12.18
CA SER A 28 2.76 10.76 -12.85
C SER A 28 3.80 10.30 -11.87
N LEU A 29 3.93 8.98 -11.69
CA LEU A 29 4.96 8.36 -10.86
C LEU A 29 5.27 6.96 -11.38
N ALA A 30 6.43 6.46 -11.01
CA ALA A 30 6.78 5.06 -11.21
C ALA A 30 7.41 4.52 -9.92
N ALA A 31 7.20 3.24 -9.62
CA ALA A 31 7.93 2.49 -8.60
C ALA A 31 8.57 1.27 -9.28
N ILE A 32 9.87 1.09 -9.08
CA ILE A 32 10.64 0.01 -9.69
C ILE A 32 10.67 -1.24 -8.81
N GLU A 33 11.06 -2.36 -9.39
CA GLU A 33 11.23 -3.62 -8.67
C GLU A 33 12.21 -3.47 -7.51
N GLY A 34 11.82 -3.95 -6.32
CA GLY A 34 12.62 -3.87 -5.09
C GLY A 34 12.60 -2.50 -4.41
N GLU A 35 11.84 -1.53 -4.91
CA GLU A 35 11.74 -0.19 -4.34
C GLU A 35 10.57 -0.08 -3.33
N MET A 36 10.84 0.57 -2.21
CA MET A 36 9.82 1.06 -1.30
C MET A 36 9.62 2.56 -1.49
N VAL A 37 8.43 2.97 -1.93
CA VAL A 37 8.05 4.37 -2.14
C VAL A 37 7.06 4.80 -1.06
N ALA A 38 7.35 5.88 -0.33
CA ALA A 38 6.38 6.52 0.53
C ALA A 38 5.66 7.67 -0.19
N VAL A 39 4.36 7.81 0.05
CA VAL A 39 3.55 8.94 -0.45
C VAL A 39 3.08 9.75 0.75
N MET A 40 3.53 10.99 0.84
CA MET A 40 3.21 11.94 1.91
C MET A 40 2.37 13.10 1.42
N GLY A 41 1.59 13.67 2.33
CA GLY A 41 0.79 14.87 2.07
C GLY A 41 -0.30 15.06 3.11
N PRO A 42 -0.94 16.23 3.17
CA PRO A 42 -2.02 16.52 4.11
C PRO A 42 -3.24 15.61 3.89
N SER A 43 -4.14 15.57 4.87
CA SER A 43 -5.42 14.88 4.71
C SER A 43 -6.19 15.47 3.52
N GLY A 44 -6.87 14.62 2.75
CA GLY A 44 -7.62 15.04 1.56
C GLY A 44 -6.77 15.34 0.31
N SER A 45 -5.45 15.23 0.35
CA SER A 45 -4.58 15.55 -0.81
C SER A 45 -4.63 14.54 -1.97
N GLY A 46 -5.39 13.44 -1.85
CA GLY A 46 -5.53 12.44 -2.91
C GLY A 46 -4.69 11.16 -2.74
N LYS A 47 -3.99 10.98 -1.59
CA LYS A 47 -3.12 9.80 -1.33
C LYS A 47 -3.83 8.46 -1.46
N SER A 48 -4.95 8.27 -0.75
CA SER A 48 -5.72 7.03 -0.81
C SER A 48 -6.32 6.78 -2.19
N THR A 49 -6.76 7.86 -2.88
CA THR A 49 -7.22 7.77 -4.28
C THR A 49 -6.08 7.33 -5.21
N LEU A 50 -4.88 7.86 -5.03
CA LEU A 50 -3.71 7.45 -5.80
C LEU A 50 -3.40 5.97 -5.56
N LEU A 51 -3.48 5.52 -4.31
CA LEU A 51 -3.21 4.13 -3.93
C LEU A 51 -4.29 3.17 -4.48
N THR A 52 -5.58 3.53 -4.41
CA THR A 52 -6.67 2.70 -4.96
C THR A 52 -6.61 2.57 -6.48
N ILE A 53 -6.20 3.61 -7.17
CA ILE A 53 -5.98 3.59 -8.62
C ILE A 53 -4.75 2.75 -8.97
N ALA A 54 -3.62 2.93 -8.26
CA ALA A 54 -2.43 2.09 -8.43
C ALA A 54 -2.74 0.62 -8.16
N GLY A 55 -3.64 0.33 -7.21
CA GLY A 55 -4.13 -1.01 -6.88
C GLY A 55 -5.19 -1.56 -7.81
N THR A 56 -5.58 -0.84 -8.85
CA THR A 56 -6.66 -1.21 -9.79
C THR A 56 -8.01 -1.45 -9.12
N LEU A 57 -8.23 -0.90 -7.94
CA LEU A 57 -9.52 -0.92 -7.24
C LEU A 57 -10.47 0.12 -7.81
N GLU A 58 -9.90 1.24 -8.28
CA GLU A 58 -10.62 2.30 -9.01
C GLU A 58 -9.99 2.57 -10.38
N GLU A 59 -10.80 3.07 -11.30
CA GLU A 59 -10.34 3.51 -12.61
C GLU A 59 -10.05 5.02 -12.59
N PRO A 60 -8.96 5.47 -13.21
CA PRO A 60 -8.73 6.90 -13.41
C PRO A 60 -9.79 7.47 -14.35
N THR A 61 -10.10 8.78 -14.19
CA THR A 61 -10.94 9.52 -15.15
C THR A 61 -10.18 9.73 -16.46
N THR A 62 -8.88 10.05 -16.37
CA THR A 62 -7.97 10.18 -17.52
C THR A 62 -6.57 9.67 -17.16
N GLY A 63 -5.75 9.43 -18.16
CA GLY A 63 -4.40 8.90 -17.97
C GLY A 63 -4.35 7.38 -18.07
N GLU A 64 -3.22 6.81 -17.69
CA GLU A 64 -2.96 5.38 -17.82
C GLU A 64 -2.25 4.83 -16.59
N VAL A 65 -2.60 3.60 -16.22
CA VAL A 65 -1.93 2.82 -15.15
C VAL A 65 -1.32 1.58 -15.77
N LEU A 66 -0.06 1.32 -15.46
CA LEU A 66 0.62 0.09 -15.85
C LEU A 66 1.07 -0.64 -14.58
N ILE A 67 0.84 -1.95 -14.57
CA ILE A 67 1.28 -2.87 -13.50
C ILE A 67 2.20 -3.91 -14.12
N ALA A 68 3.41 -4.01 -13.61
CA ALA A 68 4.47 -4.88 -14.15
C ALA A 68 4.64 -4.69 -15.67
N GLY A 69 4.61 -3.44 -16.14
CA GLY A 69 4.73 -3.05 -17.54
C GLY A 69 3.48 -3.28 -18.40
N GLN A 70 2.39 -3.80 -17.85
CA GLN A 70 1.14 -4.06 -18.58
C GLN A 70 0.11 -2.96 -18.31
N SER A 71 -0.42 -2.32 -19.36
CA SER A 71 -1.53 -1.37 -19.23
C SER A 71 -2.78 -2.09 -18.72
N VAL A 72 -3.42 -1.50 -17.70
CA VAL A 72 -4.66 -2.05 -17.14
C VAL A 72 -5.92 -1.47 -17.78
N LYS A 73 -5.77 -0.49 -18.68
CA LYS A 73 -6.87 0.29 -19.27
C LYS A 73 -7.89 -0.61 -19.96
N ASP A 74 -7.42 -1.51 -20.82
CA ASP A 74 -8.27 -2.37 -21.65
C ASP A 74 -8.49 -3.77 -21.04
N MET A 75 -8.06 -3.97 -19.80
CA MET A 75 -8.30 -5.23 -19.11
C MET A 75 -9.77 -5.36 -18.69
N SER A 76 -10.35 -6.54 -18.95
CA SER A 76 -11.68 -6.87 -18.41
C SER A 76 -11.67 -6.88 -16.87
N LYS A 77 -12.84 -6.70 -16.25
CA LYS A 77 -12.99 -6.78 -14.78
C LYS A 77 -12.40 -8.09 -14.21
N ALA A 78 -12.60 -9.21 -14.92
CA ALA A 78 -12.05 -10.50 -14.51
C ALA A 78 -10.52 -10.52 -14.55
N LYS A 79 -9.89 -9.96 -15.59
CA LYS A 79 -8.42 -9.84 -15.66
C LYS A 79 -7.85 -8.91 -14.59
N LYS A 80 -8.50 -7.77 -14.33
CA LYS A 80 -8.12 -6.87 -13.21
C LYS A 80 -8.22 -7.58 -11.85
N ALA A 81 -9.29 -8.35 -11.62
CA ALA A 81 -9.45 -9.14 -10.41
C ALA A 81 -8.36 -10.22 -10.26
N GLN A 82 -7.99 -10.89 -11.35
CA GLN A 82 -6.90 -11.87 -11.37
C GLN A 82 -5.56 -11.20 -11.08
N LEU A 83 -5.27 -10.04 -11.70
CA LEU A 83 -4.06 -9.25 -11.45
C LEU A 83 -3.94 -8.89 -9.97
N ARG A 84 -5.00 -8.38 -9.35
CA ARG A 84 -5.02 -8.08 -7.91
C ARG A 84 -4.72 -9.31 -7.06
N ARG A 85 -5.38 -10.43 -7.33
CA ARG A 85 -5.17 -11.66 -6.54
C ARG A 85 -3.73 -12.17 -6.60
N ARG A 86 -3.09 -12.10 -7.77
CA ARG A 86 -1.77 -12.71 -8.01
C ARG A 86 -0.60 -11.78 -7.77
N THR A 87 -0.78 -10.50 -8.07
CA THR A 87 0.35 -9.55 -8.15
C THR A 87 0.34 -8.52 -7.03
N ILE A 88 -0.86 -8.10 -6.56
CA ILE A 88 -1.00 -6.97 -5.65
C ILE A 88 -1.52 -7.44 -4.29
N GLY A 89 -0.80 -7.11 -3.23
CA GLY A 89 -1.30 -7.16 -1.85
C GLY A 89 -1.76 -5.78 -1.40
N TYR A 90 -2.82 -5.72 -0.61
CA TYR A 90 -3.33 -4.46 -0.08
C TYR A 90 -3.43 -4.51 1.44
N VAL A 91 -2.83 -3.52 2.10
CA VAL A 91 -2.93 -3.28 3.55
C VAL A 91 -3.77 -2.02 3.74
N PHE A 92 -4.95 -2.18 4.32
CA PHE A 92 -5.89 -1.09 4.59
C PHE A 92 -5.66 -0.51 5.98
N GLN A 93 -6.02 0.74 6.18
CA GLN A 93 -5.92 1.44 7.45
C GLN A 93 -6.68 0.72 8.57
N ASP A 94 -7.87 0.20 8.31
CA ASP A 94 -8.73 -0.53 9.26
C ASP A 94 -8.50 -2.05 9.22
N PHE A 95 -7.30 -2.51 8.83
CA PHE A 95 -6.90 -3.93 8.69
C PHE A 95 -7.75 -4.73 7.69
N ASN A 96 -9.05 -4.47 7.60
CA ASN A 96 -10.02 -5.14 6.74
C ASN A 96 -9.95 -6.67 6.83
N LEU A 97 -9.76 -7.20 8.06
CA LEU A 97 -9.82 -8.63 8.34
C LEU A 97 -11.27 -9.09 8.38
N LEU A 98 -11.52 -10.29 7.86
CA LEU A 98 -12.84 -10.90 7.92
C LEU A 98 -13.07 -11.45 9.34
N PRO A 99 -14.06 -10.94 10.08
CA PRO A 99 -14.24 -11.29 11.51
C PRO A 99 -14.66 -12.74 11.73
N GLY A 100 -15.29 -13.38 10.74
CA GLY A 100 -15.66 -14.78 10.77
C GLY A 100 -14.56 -15.77 10.41
N LEU A 101 -13.35 -15.28 10.13
CA LEU A 101 -12.19 -16.11 9.80
C LEU A 101 -11.09 -15.91 10.83
N THR A 102 -10.38 -16.99 11.17
CA THR A 102 -9.17 -16.95 12.00
C THR A 102 -8.04 -16.19 11.30
N ALA A 103 -6.96 -15.88 12.00
CA ALA A 103 -5.77 -15.27 11.43
C ALA A 103 -5.21 -16.09 10.25
N ALA A 104 -5.11 -17.41 10.40
CA ALA A 104 -4.62 -18.29 9.35
C ALA A 104 -5.55 -18.31 8.13
N GLU A 105 -6.87 -18.32 8.34
CA GLU A 105 -7.86 -18.28 7.26
C GLU A 105 -7.88 -16.93 6.54
N ASN A 106 -7.75 -15.81 7.25
CA ASN A 106 -7.59 -14.49 6.64
C ASN A 106 -6.36 -14.44 5.71
N VAL A 107 -5.25 -15.05 6.12
CA VAL A 107 -4.02 -15.08 5.33
C VAL A 107 -4.11 -16.09 4.18
N SER A 108 -4.77 -17.25 4.37
CA SER A 108 -4.90 -18.27 3.31
C SER A 108 -5.90 -17.90 2.22
N LEU A 109 -6.92 -17.09 2.56
CA LEU A 109 -8.03 -16.77 1.67
C LEU A 109 -7.62 -16.31 0.25
N PRO A 110 -6.65 -15.41 0.07
CA PRO A 110 -6.25 -15.01 -1.29
C PRO A 110 -5.67 -16.15 -2.13
N LEU A 111 -5.00 -17.10 -1.50
CA LEU A 111 -4.45 -18.28 -2.18
C LEU A 111 -5.56 -19.24 -2.59
N GLU A 112 -6.54 -19.44 -1.73
CA GLU A 112 -7.71 -20.28 -2.01
C GLU A 112 -8.56 -19.70 -3.14
N LEU A 113 -8.78 -18.38 -3.14
CA LEU A 113 -9.46 -17.66 -4.21
C LEU A 113 -8.71 -17.73 -5.55
N ASP A 114 -7.40 -17.97 -5.53
CA ASP A 114 -6.59 -18.19 -6.74
C ASP A 114 -6.46 -19.67 -7.12
N GLY A 115 -7.20 -20.57 -6.44
CA GLY A 115 -7.28 -22.00 -6.78
C GLY A 115 -6.31 -22.92 -6.02
N THR A 116 -5.56 -22.40 -5.06
CA THR A 116 -4.75 -23.25 -4.17
C THR A 116 -5.66 -24.02 -3.22
N SER A 117 -5.43 -25.34 -3.07
CA SER A 117 -6.23 -26.14 -2.14
C SER A 117 -6.10 -25.61 -0.70
N ALA A 118 -7.19 -25.64 0.08
CA ALA A 118 -7.25 -25.10 1.46
C ALA A 118 -6.11 -25.66 2.35
N ARG A 119 -5.81 -26.97 2.22
CA ARG A 119 -4.70 -27.59 2.95
C ARG A 119 -3.35 -26.94 2.63
N ARG A 120 -3.09 -26.67 1.36
CA ARG A 120 -1.84 -26.06 0.89
C ARG A 120 -1.77 -24.57 1.26
N ALA A 121 -2.86 -23.85 1.05
CA ALA A 121 -3.00 -22.46 1.42
C ALA A 121 -2.77 -22.25 2.93
N ARG A 122 -3.34 -23.13 3.77
CA ARG A 122 -3.14 -23.08 5.22
C ARG A 122 -1.66 -23.27 5.61
N VAL A 123 -0.94 -24.19 4.99
CA VAL A 123 0.51 -24.40 5.28
C VAL A 123 1.30 -23.13 4.98
N VAL A 124 1.02 -22.49 3.83
CA VAL A 124 1.68 -21.23 3.44
C VAL A 124 1.33 -20.11 4.41
N ALA A 125 0.05 -20.01 4.79
CA ALA A 125 -0.42 -19.00 5.74
C ALA A 125 0.23 -19.14 7.12
N LEU A 126 0.33 -20.37 7.64
CA LEU A 126 0.98 -20.63 8.93
C LEU A 126 2.46 -20.22 8.90
N LYS A 127 3.18 -20.53 7.82
CA LYS A 127 4.57 -20.11 7.64
C LYS A 127 4.70 -18.58 7.60
N ALA A 128 3.78 -17.89 6.89
CA ALA A 128 3.77 -16.44 6.82
C ALA A 128 3.51 -15.79 8.20
N LEU A 129 2.57 -16.34 8.98
CA LEU A 129 2.28 -15.88 10.33
C LEU A 129 3.45 -16.14 11.29
N ASP A 130 4.07 -17.30 11.20
CA ASP A 130 5.24 -17.66 12.03
C ASP A 130 6.40 -16.69 11.78
N GLY A 131 6.69 -16.35 10.52
CA GLY A 131 7.69 -15.34 10.15
C GLY A 131 7.40 -13.93 10.70
N LEU A 132 6.17 -13.64 11.12
CA LEU A 132 5.76 -12.39 11.76
C LEU A 132 5.54 -12.51 13.27
N GLY A 133 5.96 -13.62 13.89
CA GLY A 133 5.82 -13.88 15.31
C GLY A 133 4.37 -14.16 15.75
N LEU A 134 3.51 -14.62 14.83
CA LEU A 134 2.09 -14.90 15.07
C LEU A 134 1.74 -16.40 14.97
N GLY A 135 2.72 -17.29 15.01
CA GLY A 135 2.47 -18.72 14.88
C GLY A 135 1.49 -19.26 15.93
N ASN A 136 1.61 -18.81 17.19
CA ASN A 136 0.72 -19.16 18.30
C ASN A 136 -0.64 -18.43 18.26
N ARG A 137 -0.82 -17.48 17.37
CA ARG A 137 -2.06 -16.71 17.14
C ARG A 137 -2.84 -17.15 15.91
N ALA A 138 -2.34 -18.11 15.14
CA ALA A 138 -2.91 -18.52 13.87
C ALA A 138 -4.38 -18.97 13.95
N GLY A 139 -4.80 -19.54 15.06
CA GLY A 139 -6.19 -19.96 15.29
C GLY A 139 -7.10 -18.91 15.92
N HIS A 140 -6.60 -17.70 16.21
CA HIS A 140 -7.39 -16.63 16.84
C HIS A 140 -8.22 -15.87 15.81
N TYR A 141 -9.40 -15.41 16.22
CA TYR A 141 -10.24 -14.51 15.44
C TYR A 141 -9.77 -13.04 15.62
N PRO A 142 -10.11 -12.13 14.70
CA PRO A 142 -9.65 -10.74 14.76
C PRO A 142 -9.99 -9.99 16.06
N ASP A 143 -11.10 -10.28 16.71
CA ASP A 143 -11.51 -9.72 17.99
C ASP A 143 -10.67 -10.20 19.19
N GLN A 144 -10.00 -11.32 19.05
CA GLN A 144 -9.09 -11.90 20.03
C GLN A 144 -7.63 -11.41 19.88
N LEU A 145 -7.37 -10.58 18.88
CA LEU A 145 -6.04 -10.06 18.56
C LEU A 145 -5.90 -8.60 18.97
N SER A 146 -4.72 -8.22 19.45
CA SER A 146 -4.36 -6.81 19.64
C SER A 146 -4.31 -6.05 18.31
N GLY A 147 -4.33 -4.71 18.35
CA GLY A 147 -4.18 -3.89 17.14
C GLY A 147 -2.95 -4.24 16.33
N GLY A 148 -1.80 -4.37 16.98
CA GLY A 148 -0.55 -4.75 16.32
C GLY A 148 -0.55 -6.18 15.75
N GLU A 149 -1.21 -7.13 16.41
CA GLU A 149 -1.38 -8.49 15.88
C GLU A 149 -2.29 -8.48 14.65
N ARG A 150 -3.43 -7.77 14.69
CA ARG A 150 -4.31 -7.59 13.52
C ARG A 150 -3.57 -6.98 12.32
N GLN A 151 -2.75 -5.96 12.57
CA GLN A 151 -1.94 -5.34 11.52
C GLN A 151 -0.95 -6.33 10.90
N ARG A 152 -0.23 -7.09 11.71
CA ARG A 152 0.69 -8.12 11.20
C ARG A 152 -0.05 -9.21 10.42
N VAL A 153 -1.26 -9.61 10.83
CA VAL A 153 -2.10 -10.52 10.04
C VAL A 153 -2.49 -9.90 8.69
N ALA A 154 -2.88 -8.63 8.65
CA ALA A 154 -3.22 -7.93 7.41
C ALA A 154 -2.01 -7.84 6.46
N ILE A 155 -0.81 -7.61 6.99
CA ILE A 155 0.44 -7.60 6.22
C ILE A 155 0.78 -9.00 5.72
N ALA A 156 0.69 -10.05 6.56
CA ALA A 156 0.88 -11.42 6.13
C ALA A 156 -0.05 -11.76 4.95
N ARG A 157 -1.33 -11.38 5.05
CA ARG A 157 -2.32 -11.56 3.97
C ARG A 157 -1.94 -10.79 2.70
N ALA A 158 -1.38 -9.59 2.84
CA ALA A 158 -0.96 -8.79 1.70
C ALA A 158 0.30 -9.35 1.00
N MET A 159 1.18 -10.01 1.74
CA MET A 159 2.46 -10.51 1.24
C MET A 159 2.44 -12.00 0.86
N VAL A 160 1.40 -12.73 1.24
CA VAL A 160 1.33 -14.18 1.01
C VAL A 160 1.31 -14.56 -0.47
N GLY A 161 2.01 -15.63 -0.83
CA GLY A 161 2.07 -16.13 -2.21
C GLY A 161 3.15 -15.45 -3.06
N GLU A 162 2.91 -15.33 -4.36
CA GLU A 162 3.86 -14.79 -5.35
C GLU A 162 3.62 -13.30 -5.65
N ARG A 163 3.14 -12.55 -4.66
CA ARG A 163 2.85 -11.14 -4.84
C ARG A 163 4.12 -10.33 -4.98
N LYS A 164 4.07 -9.41 -5.94
CA LYS A 164 5.21 -8.55 -6.30
C LYS A 164 5.04 -7.12 -5.85
N ILE A 165 3.82 -6.72 -5.51
CA ILE A 165 3.46 -5.35 -5.15
C ILE A 165 2.69 -5.38 -3.84
N VAL A 166 3.05 -4.51 -2.90
CA VAL A 166 2.28 -4.22 -1.69
C VAL A 166 1.91 -2.74 -1.69
N LEU A 167 0.62 -2.48 -1.56
CA LEU A 167 0.05 -1.15 -1.39
C LEU A 167 -0.47 -1.04 0.04
N ALA A 168 0.00 -0.04 0.79
CA ALA A 168 -0.33 0.12 2.19
C ALA A 168 -0.84 1.54 2.46
N ASP A 169 -2.08 1.64 2.92
CA ASP A 169 -2.72 2.90 3.31
C ASP A 169 -2.64 3.05 4.83
N GLU A 170 -1.80 3.97 5.30
CA GLU A 170 -1.55 4.25 6.73
C GLU A 170 -1.33 2.96 7.56
N PRO A 171 -0.37 2.08 7.18
CA PRO A 171 -0.26 0.73 7.74
C PRO A 171 0.11 0.70 9.23
N SER A 172 0.33 1.85 9.83
CA SER A 172 0.74 2.03 11.23
C SER A 172 -0.22 2.90 12.02
N GLY A 173 -1.26 3.46 11.40
CA GLY A 173 -2.12 4.49 12.00
C GLY A 173 -2.86 4.07 13.29
N ALA A 174 -2.95 2.77 13.58
CA ALA A 174 -3.57 2.24 14.80
C ALA A 174 -2.55 1.67 15.80
N LEU A 175 -1.25 1.94 15.64
CA LEU A 175 -0.15 1.35 16.42
C LEU A 175 0.63 2.41 17.21
N ASP A 176 1.30 1.97 18.26
CA ASP A 176 2.35 2.77 18.90
C ASP A 176 3.60 2.90 18.00
N SER A 177 4.49 3.83 18.34
CA SER A 177 5.67 4.16 17.54
C SER A 177 6.60 2.97 17.30
N VAL A 178 6.80 2.10 18.29
CA VAL A 178 7.70 0.94 18.20
C VAL A 178 7.15 -0.10 17.22
N ASN A 179 5.87 -0.39 17.33
CA ASN A 179 5.19 -1.31 16.39
C ASN A 179 5.11 -0.71 14.97
N SER A 180 4.94 0.60 14.86
CA SER A 180 4.91 1.31 13.57
C SER A 180 6.23 1.19 12.80
N GLU A 181 7.36 1.43 13.46
CA GLU A 181 8.68 1.25 12.86
C GLU A 181 8.95 -0.21 12.46
N ALA A 182 8.54 -1.17 13.32
CA ALA A 182 8.69 -2.60 13.01
C ALA A 182 7.96 -2.99 11.71
N ILE A 183 6.78 -2.41 11.46
CA ILE A 183 6.03 -2.60 10.21
C ILE A 183 6.78 -2.03 9.00
N MET A 184 7.31 -0.80 9.12
CA MET A 184 8.04 -0.18 8.02
C MET A 184 9.32 -0.95 7.69
N ARG A 185 10.04 -1.40 8.71
CA ARG A 185 11.23 -2.25 8.57
C ARG A 185 10.90 -3.56 7.88
N LEU A 186 9.79 -4.21 8.24
CA LEU A 186 9.33 -5.44 7.62
C LEU A 186 9.06 -5.24 6.12
N LEU A 187 8.31 -4.19 5.75
CA LEU A 187 8.00 -3.89 4.36
C LEU A 187 9.28 -3.56 3.56
N HIS A 188 10.18 -2.77 4.14
CA HIS A 188 11.45 -2.43 3.52
C HIS A 188 12.34 -3.68 3.30
N SER A 189 12.48 -4.55 4.32
CA SER A 189 13.22 -5.81 4.18
C SER A 189 12.62 -6.70 3.11
N ALA A 190 11.28 -6.82 3.06
CA ALA A 190 10.61 -7.57 2.01
C ALA A 190 10.95 -7.05 0.60
N CYS A 191 11.02 -5.72 0.43
CA CYS A 191 11.44 -5.14 -0.85
C CYS A 191 12.88 -5.55 -1.21
N LYS A 192 13.80 -5.49 -0.26
CA LYS A 192 15.22 -5.79 -0.51
C LYS A 192 15.50 -7.29 -0.70
N ASP A 193 14.84 -8.13 0.11
CA ASP A 193 15.15 -9.56 0.16
C ASP A 193 14.43 -10.36 -0.94
N THR A 194 13.24 -9.90 -1.37
CA THR A 194 12.40 -10.66 -2.31
C THR A 194 12.19 -9.95 -3.65
N GLY A 195 12.65 -8.71 -3.81
CA GLY A 195 12.38 -7.89 -4.99
C GLY A 195 10.94 -7.35 -5.03
N MET A 196 10.18 -7.45 -3.93
CA MET A 196 8.85 -6.89 -3.83
C MET A 196 8.90 -5.36 -3.95
N THR A 197 7.90 -4.75 -4.55
CA THR A 197 7.75 -3.29 -4.61
C THR A 197 6.67 -2.85 -3.64
N ALA A 198 6.95 -1.87 -2.79
CA ALA A 198 5.96 -1.35 -1.86
C ALA A 198 5.66 0.13 -2.15
N MET A 199 4.37 0.50 -2.09
CA MET A 199 3.93 1.89 -2.03
C MET A 199 3.15 2.09 -0.74
N VAL A 200 3.65 2.98 0.12
CA VAL A 200 3.10 3.21 1.46
C VAL A 200 2.63 4.65 1.56
N VAL A 201 1.36 4.84 1.89
CA VAL A 201 0.81 6.16 2.24
C VAL A 201 1.01 6.36 3.73
N THR A 202 1.59 7.48 4.12
CA THR A 202 1.70 7.90 5.52
C THR A 202 1.80 9.42 5.62
N HIS A 203 1.36 9.97 6.74
CA HIS A 203 1.58 11.37 7.10
C HIS A 203 2.75 11.55 8.06
N ASP A 204 3.34 10.46 8.55
CA ASP A 204 4.46 10.47 9.49
C ASP A 204 5.80 10.45 8.74
N ALA A 205 6.58 11.52 8.90
CA ALA A 205 7.89 11.69 8.28
C ALA A 205 8.94 10.68 8.79
N GLN A 206 8.84 10.26 10.05
CA GLN A 206 9.74 9.27 10.62
C GLN A 206 9.52 7.91 9.92
N LEU A 207 8.26 7.52 9.72
CA LEU A 207 7.93 6.30 9.01
C LEU A 207 8.27 6.38 7.52
N ALA A 208 8.00 7.53 6.89
CA ALA A 208 8.36 7.75 5.48
C ALA A 208 9.87 7.68 5.23
N SER A 209 10.70 7.98 6.23
CA SER A 209 12.17 7.92 6.11
C SER A 209 12.73 6.50 5.92
N TRP A 210 11.93 5.47 6.16
CA TRP A 210 12.28 4.08 5.85
C TRP A 210 12.21 3.75 4.35
N ALA A 211 11.52 4.58 3.56
CA ALA A 211 11.38 4.35 2.12
C ALA A 211 12.65 4.74 1.35
N ASP A 212 12.86 4.10 0.21
CA ASP A 212 13.95 4.47 -0.71
C ASP A 212 13.70 5.84 -1.33
N ARG A 213 12.42 6.20 -1.52
CA ARG A 213 12.00 7.47 -2.11
C ARG A 213 10.67 7.93 -1.49
N VAL A 214 10.57 9.23 -1.29
CA VAL A 214 9.34 9.89 -0.78
C VAL A 214 8.78 10.79 -1.86
N ILE A 215 7.48 10.67 -2.12
CA ILE A 215 6.70 11.48 -3.03
C ILE A 215 5.76 12.35 -2.22
N PHE A 216 5.77 13.65 -2.47
CA PHE A 216 4.85 14.58 -1.85
C PHE A 216 3.67 14.86 -2.78
N ILE A 217 2.46 14.73 -2.22
CA ILE A 217 1.22 15.03 -2.95
C ILE A 217 0.44 16.10 -2.21
N ARG A 218 -0.03 17.10 -2.96
CA ARG A 218 -0.88 18.18 -2.47
C ARG A 218 -1.93 18.54 -3.51
N ASP A 219 -3.18 18.69 -3.08
CA ASP A 219 -4.32 19.06 -3.95
C ASP A 219 -4.38 18.20 -5.22
N GLY A 220 -4.19 16.90 -5.06
CA GLY A 220 -4.19 15.93 -6.16
C GLY A 220 -2.96 15.99 -7.09
N ARG A 221 -1.94 16.80 -6.81
CA ARG A 221 -0.74 16.97 -7.63
C ARG A 221 0.50 16.43 -6.92
N ILE A 222 1.36 15.75 -7.64
CA ILE A 222 2.70 15.44 -7.15
C ILE A 222 3.53 16.72 -7.21
N THR A 223 3.99 17.19 -6.06
CA THR A 223 4.70 18.47 -5.92
C THR A 223 6.19 18.31 -5.83
N ASP A 224 6.68 17.23 -5.23
CA ASP A 224 8.11 16.96 -5.07
C ASP A 224 8.39 15.46 -4.92
N GLN A 225 9.64 15.07 -5.11
CA GLN A 225 10.17 13.73 -4.83
C GLN A 225 11.55 13.87 -4.21
N THR A 226 11.84 13.02 -3.21
CA THR A 226 13.15 13.06 -2.55
C THR A 226 13.57 11.67 -2.08
N THR A 227 14.88 11.47 -1.94
CA THR A 227 15.44 10.32 -1.24
C THR A 227 15.69 10.75 0.21
N PRO A 228 15.21 10.04 1.22
CA PRO A 228 15.30 10.47 2.63
C PRO A 228 16.70 10.21 3.24
N LEU A 229 17.75 10.62 2.56
CA LEU A 229 19.15 10.42 2.98
C LEU A 229 19.53 11.22 4.23
N ALA A 230 18.83 12.31 4.52
CA ALA A 230 19.12 13.23 5.62
C ALA A 230 18.24 12.97 6.87
N GLY A 231 17.51 11.85 6.91
CA GLY A 231 16.61 11.51 8.00
C GLY A 231 15.24 12.19 7.94
N PRO A 232 14.35 11.90 8.92
CA PRO A 232 12.95 12.35 8.89
C PRO A 232 12.79 13.87 8.95
N GLU A 233 13.72 14.59 9.57
CA GLU A 233 13.68 16.07 9.67
C GLU A 233 13.69 16.76 8.30
N SER A 234 14.45 16.21 7.36
CA SER A 234 14.49 16.72 5.97
C SER A 234 13.15 16.61 5.25
N LEU A 235 12.33 15.64 5.61
CA LEU A 235 11.00 15.43 5.06
C LEU A 235 9.99 16.42 5.64
N LEU A 236 10.12 16.79 6.91
CA LEU A 236 9.26 17.76 7.57
C LEU A 236 9.46 19.16 6.99
N VAL A 237 10.68 19.58 6.72
CA VAL A 237 10.98 20.87 6.08
C VAL A 237 10.35 20.91 4.67
N LYS A 238 10.46 19.87 3.88
CA LYS A 238 9.83 19.81 2.55
C LYS A 238 8.30 19.77 2.62
N ALA A 239 7.73 19.05 3.55
CA ALA A 239 6.27 19.03 3.75
C ALA A 239 5.73 20.42 4.15
N ALA A 240 6.48 21.20 4.94
CA ALA A 240 6.14 22.57 5.33
C ALA A 240 6.33 23.57 4.18
N SER A 241 7.41 23.48 3.40
CA SER A 241 7.68 24.38 2.27
C SER A 241 6.67 24.22 1.12
N THR A 242 5.98 23.09 1.04
CA THR A 242 4.82 22.91 0.16
C THR A 242 3.54 23.54 0.73
N ASN A 243 3.59 24.19 1.91
CA ASN A 243 2.43 24.88 2.54
C ASN A 243 2.68 26.39 2.68
N PRO A 244 2.35 27.24 1.68
CA PRO A 244 2.59 28.68 1.73
C PRO A 244 1.63 29.47 2.65
N GLU A 245 0.69 28.81 3.36
CA GLU A 245 -0.31 29.49 4.21
C GLU A 245 0.08 29.61 5.68
N LEU A 246 1.25 29.13 6.11
CA LEU A 246 1.69 29.24 7.51
C LEU A 246 2.49 30.53 7.83
N ASP A 247 2.73 31.40 6.81
CA ASP A 247 3.41 32.68 6.94
C ASP A 247 2.47 33.90 6.76
N ARG A 248 1.20 33.79 7.20
CA ARG A 248 0.30 34.97 7.29
C ARG A 248 -0.43 35.03 8.61
#